data_dec8eb864939cb5e92c393d0030a45e2
#
_entry.id   dec8eb864939cb5e92c393d0030a45e2
#
_cell.length_a   1.000
_cell.length_b   1.000
_cell.length_c   1.000
_cell.angle_alpha   90.00
_cell.angle_beta   90.00
_cell.angle_gamma   90.00
#
_symmetry.space_group_name_H-M   'P 1'
#
loop_
_entity.id
_entity.type
_entity.pdbx_description
1 polymer ?
#
loop_
_entity_poly.entity_id
_entity_poly.type
_entity_poly.pdbx_seq_one_letter_code
_entity_poly.pdbx_strand_id
1 'polypeptide(L)'
;MRVMITCFPAPAHFWPLVPYAWALQSAGHDVRVVAPSGFPSPTGIISTDFAQRVTESGIAAVSCGPPTPLAVHDCDDPGFADVLPNPDETERYVRALSVHERVERDMWDVFYHYAILAIRNYQPPRPREDIDEIVAFAKDWRPDLVLWEPWFPCGAVAAKASGAAHVRTLISPDYTAWAHERFVSRGLPSMLAEAMQPLAEHHGVTVDNELLLGQATLDPIPAGMRLPTRTPTVPVRYLPYSGASVSEHWLRDEPQRPRVAISLGVSARAVDKGDSTGRIPALLEAVDGLDVEVIATLNKDQLSDQVETLPDNVRAVDYVPLSQLLPTCSALVNHGSFGTVIAGLSHAVPQIVCDTDEPTRLFGRATPDGVEWDRTSPKQGYSTLTANYLADRGAGSRLDHQKQSISEIRSMLRRVVEDPGVRDAALRLREEEWASTPTPAQLVPWLEKLAQEG
;
A
#
# COMPACT_ATOMS: atom_id res chain seq x y z
N MET A 1 -5.07 -21.33 18.27
CA MET A 1 -4.15 -21.48 17.09
C MET A 1 -2.89 -20.67 17.31
N ARG A 2 -1.81 -21.07 16.70
CA ARG A 2 -0.61 -20.27 16.46
C ARG A 2 -0.74 -19.62 15.08
N VAL A 3 -0.73 -18.31 15.04
CA VAL A 3 -0.91 -17.55 13.79
C VAL A 3 0.33 -16.74 13.48
N MET A 4 0.93 -17.02 12.36
CA MET A 4 2.05 -16.25 11.82
C MET A 4 1.52 -15.20 10.85
N ILE A 5 1.93 -13.96 11.03
CA ILE A 5 1.69 -12.90 10.05
C ILE A 5 3.04 -12.49 9.47
N THR A 6 3.15 -12.45 8.15
CA THR A 6 4.39 -12.00 7.51
C THR A 6 4.09 -11.01 6.39
N CYS A 7 4.90 -9.96 6.32
CA CYS A 7 4.75 -8.89 5.36
C CYS A 7 6.10 -8.24 5.05
N PHE A 8 6.11 -7.46 4.01
CA PHE A 8 7.23 -6.58 3.71
C PHE A 8 7.48 -5.63 4.91
N PRO A 9 8.75 -5.43 5.34
CA PRO A 9 9.07 -4.71 6.58
C PRO A 9 8.91 -3.19 6.43
N ALA A 10 7.71 -2.75 6.08
CA ALA A 10 7.35 -1.35 5.93
C ALA A 10 6.00 -1.04 6.62
N PRO A 11 5.83 0.15 7.21
CA PRO A 11 4.60 0.53 7.89
C PRO A 11 3.35 0.39 7.01
N ALA A 12 3.42 0.80 5.74
CA ALA A 12 2.31 0.73 4.80
C ALA A 12 1.84 -0.71 4.49
N HIS A 13 2.70 -1.71 4.69
CA HIS A 13 2.40 -3.13 4.51
C HIS A 13 1.93 -3.79 5.80
N PHE A 14 2.46 -3.38 6.93
CA PHE A 14 2.11 -3.92 8.24
C PHE A 14 0.80 -3.35 8.80
N TRP A 15 0.60 -2.04 8.74
CA TRP A 15 -0.57 -1.39 9.35
C TRP A 15 -1.92 -1.96 8.90
N PRO A 16 -2.14 -2.33 7.63
CA PRO A 16 -3.37 -3.01 7.22
C PRO A 16 -3.61 -4.36 7.88
N LEU A 17 -2.54 -5.02 8.36
CA LEU A 17 -2.62 -6.35 8.97
C LEU A 17 -2.88 -6.31 10.49
N VAL A 18 -2.64 -5.17 11.13
CA VAL A 18 -2.83 -5.00 12.59
C VAL A 18 -4.25 -5.36 13.05
N PRO A 19 -5.33 -4.92 12.38
CA PRO A 19 -6.68 -5.28 12.80
C PRO A 19 -6.98 -6.79 12.77
N TYR A 20 -6.33 -7.53 11.87
CA TYR A 20 -6.44 -9.01 11.84
C TYR A 20 -5.71 -9.62 13.04
N ALA A 21 -4.51 -9.12 13.34
CA ALA A 21 -3.75 -9.58 14.51
C ALA A 21 -4.53 -9.36 15.80
N TRP A 22 -5.12 -8.17 15.98
CA TRP A 22 -5.93 -7.87 17.15
C TRP A 22 -7.21 -8.72 17.24
N ALA A 23 -7.87 -8.98 16.12
CA ALA A 23 -9.05 -9.84 16.08
C ALA A 23 -8.71 -11.27 16.52
N LEU A 24 -7.60 -11.82 16.03
CA LEU A 24 -7.12 -13.14 16.37
C LEU A 24 -6.62 -13.22 17.81
N GLN A 25 -5.88 -12.22 18.32
CA GLN A 25 -5.47 -12.14 19.74
C GLN A 25 -6.69 -12.09 20.67
N SER A 26 -7.71 -11.29 20.30
CA SER A 26 -8.95 -11.16 21.08
C SER A 26 -9.74 -12.46 21.15
N ALA A 27 -9.58 -13.35 20.17
CA ALA A 27 -10.14 -14.71 20.15
C ALA A 27 -9.25 -15.73 20.89
N GLY A 28 -8.15 -15.31 21.51
CA GLY A 28 -7.28 -16.16 22.32
C GLY A 28 -6.19 -16.90 21.53
N HIS A 29 -5.84 -16.43 20.34
CA HIS A 29 -4.78 -17.04 19.53
C HIS A 29 -3.39 -16.44 19.85
N ASP A 30 -2.32 -17.28 19.73
CA ASP A 30 -0.93 -16.81 19.79
C ASP A 30 -0.55 -16.25 18.40
N VAL A 31 -0.47 -14.92 18.32
CA VAL A 31 -0.22 -14.20 17.06
C VAL A 31 1.17 -13.58 17.09
N ARG A 32 1.96 -13.86 16.05
CA ARG A 32 3.31 -13.27 15.90
C ARG A 32 3.48 -12.71 14.49
N VAL A 33 4.07 -11.52 14.42
CA VAL A 33 4.56 -10.96 13.15
C VAL A 33 6.01 -11.39 12.99
N VAL A 34 6.28 -12.09 11.90
CA VAL A 34 7.61 -12.64 11.58
C VAL A 34 8.07 -11.99 10.28
N ALA A 35 9.16 -11.23 10.34
CA ALA A 35 9.63 -10.46 9.21
C ALA A 35 11.16 -10.22 9.29
N PRO A 36 11.79 -9.83 8.18
CA PRO A 36 13.18 -9.37 8.21
C PRO A 36 13.38 -8.26 9.25
N SER A 37 14.59 -8.20 9.82
CA SER A 37 14.96 -7.18 10.82
C SER A 37 14.81 -5.73 10.33
N GLY A 38 14.66 -5.54 9.03
CA GLY A 38 14.69 -4.24 8.40
C GLY A 38 16.13 -3.82 8.10
N PHE A 39 16.30 -2.96 7.12
CA PHE A 39 17.61 -2.45 6.73
C PHE A 39 17.47 -1.07 6.07
N PRO A 40 18.52 -0.26 6.07
CA PRO A 40 18.53 0.98 5.33
C PRO A 40 18.25 0.71 3.85
N SER A 41 17.21 1.31 3.29
CA SER A 41 16.94 1.25 1.86
C SER A 41 17.15 2.62 1.23
N PRO A 42 17.59 2.72 -0.04
CA PRO A 42 17.79 4.00 -0.71
C PRO A 42 16.52 4.84 -0.76
N THR A 43 15.37 4.17 -0.82
CA THR A 43 14.06 4.82 -0.86
C THR A 43 13.52 5.15 0.54
N GLY A 44 14.15 4.66 1.63
CA GLY A 44 13.64 4.85 2.99
C GLY A 44 12.27 4.22 3.29
N ILE A 45 11.72 3.42 2.38
CA ILE A 45 10.42 2.77 2.55
C ILE A 45 10.48 1.68 3.60
N ILE A 46 11.60 0.94 3.66
CA ILE A 46 11.81 -0.14 4.63
C ILE A 46 12.17 0.47 5.97
N SER A 47 11.53 -0.01 7.01
CA SER A 47 11.73 0.48 8.38
C SER A 47 12.91 -0.24 9.03
N THR A 48 13.89 0.52 9.51
CA THR A 48 15.00 -0.02 10.32
C THR A 48 14.58 -0.37 11.74
N ASP A 49 13.42 0.12 12.18
CA ASP A 49 12.82 -0.10 13.49
C ASP A 49 11.53 -0.95 13.42
N PHE A 50 11.41 -1.80 12.39
CA PHE A 50 10.17 -2.50 12.08
C PHE A 50 9.64 -3.34 13.25
N ALA A 51 10.50 -4.11 13.93
CA ALA A 51 10.10 -4.91 15.08
C ALA A 51 9.56 -4.04 16.24
N GLN A 52 10.13 -2.85 16.45
CA GLN A 52 9.62 -1.89 17.43
C GLN A 52 8.20 -1.43 17.04
N ARG A 53 7.96 -1.08 15.79
CA ARG A 53 6.63 -0.68 15.31
C ARG A 53 5.59 -1.78 15.47
N VAL A 54 5.99 -3.03 15.30
CA VAL A 54 5.11 -4.18 15.57
C VAL A 54 4.76 -4.25 17.05
N THR A 55 5.75 -4.16 17.93
CA THR A 55 5.51 -4.24 19.39
C THR A 55 4.73 -3.04 19.95
N GLU A 56 4.91 -1.85 19.39
CA GLU A 56 4.10 -0.66 19.71
C GLU A 56 2.61 -0.84 19.39
N SER A 57 2.26 -1.75 18.47
CA SER A 57 0.87 -2.12 18.20
C SER A 57 0.31 -3.20 19.15
N GLY A 58 1.09 -3.66 20.14
CA GLY A 58 0.72 -4.71 21.08
C GLY A 58 0.81 -6.14 20.51
N ILE A 59 1.58 -6.34 19.44
CA ILE A 59 1.75 -7.63 18.77
C ILE A 59 3.18 -8.12 18.98
N ALA A 60 3.37 -9.42 19.21
CA ALA A 60 4.69 -10.03 19.32
C ALA A 60 5.43 -10.00 17.96
N ALA A 61 6.66 -9.51 17.97
CA ALA A 61 7.53 -9.47 16.79
C ALA A 61 8.61 -10.54 16.86
N VAL A 62 8.90 -11.16 15.71
CA VAL A 62 10.07 -12.02 15.50
C VAL A 62 10.88 -11.40 14.37
N SER A 63 12.06 -10.89 14.69
CA SER A 63 13.00 -10.35 13.71
C SER A 63 13.90 -11.45 13.20
N CYS A 64 13.97 -11.61 11.90
CA CYS A 64 14.78 -12.63 11.24
C CYS A 64 15.97 -11.99 10.52
N GLY A 65 17.12 -12.62 10.65
CA GLY A 65 18.39 -12.23 10.05
C GLY A 65 18.99 -10.92 10.57
N PRO A 66 20.24 -10.65 10.23
CA PRO A 66 20.85 -9.36 10.43
C PRO A 66 20.23 -8.31 9.49
N PRO A 67 20.34 -7.01 9.80
CA PRO A 67 19.93 -5.94 8.88
C PRO A 67 20.83 -5.97 7.62
N THR A 68 20.47 -6.83 6.69
CA THR A 68 21.24 -7.09 5.47
C THR A 68 20.83 -6.11 4.38
N PRO A 69 21.75 -5.34 3.78
CA PRO A 69 21.46 -4.51 2.63
C PRO A 69 20.87 -5.34 1.48
N LEU A 70 20.02 -4.70 0.68
CA LEU A 70 19.46 -5.34 -0.51
C LEU A 70 20.58 -5.77 -1.47
N ALA A 71 20.40 -6.91 -2.14
CA ALA A 71 21.29 -7.35 -3.21
C ALA A 71 21.42 -6.29 -4.33
N VAL A 72 20.39 -5.49 -4.52
CA VAL A 72 20.36 -4.33 -5.43
C VAL A 72 21.42 -3.27 -5.12
N HIS A 73 22.11 -3.36 -3.99
CA HIS A 73 23.25 -2.50 -3.64
C HIS A 73 24.62 -3.11 -3.99
N ASP A 74 24.65 -4.37 -4.38
CA ASP A 74 25.88 -5.03 -4.83
C ASP A 74 25.99 -4.95 -6.34
N CYS A 75 26.50 -3.81 -6.83
CA CYS A 75 26.67 -3.53 -8.26
C CYS A 75 27.68 -4.48 -8.94
N ASP A 76 28.51 -5.16 -8.18
CA ASP A 76 29.48 -6.14 -8.68
C ASP A 76 28.84 -7.53 -8.88
N ASP A 77 27.61 -7.72 -8.40
CA ASP A 77 26.88 -8.96 -8.58
C ASP A 77 26.47 -9.15 -10.05
N PRO A 78 26.85 -10.27 -10.71
CA PRO A 78 26.46 -10.54 -12.10
C PRO A 78 24.95 -10.54 -12.36
N GLY A 79 24.13 -10.85 -11.36
CA GLY A 79 22.66 -10.83 -11.45
C GLY A 79 22.05 -9.48 -11.15
N PHE A 80 22.85 -8.46 -10.85
CA PHE A 80 22.36 -7.15 -10.46
C PHE A 80 21.48 -6.50 -11.55
N ALA A 81 21.89 -6.58 -12.81
CA ALA A 81 21.13 -6.02 -13.93
C ALA A 81 19.74 -6.65 -14.08
N ASP A 82 19.61 -7.93 -13.72
CA ASP A 82 18.35 -8.69 -13.87
C ASP A 82 17.27 -8.27 -12.85
N VAL A 83 17.67 -7.62 -11.76
CA VAL A 83 16.75 -7.13 -10.74
C VAL A 83 16.34 -5.67 -10.92
N LEU A 84 17.02 -4.94 -11.81
CA LEU A 84 16.66 -3.56 -12.12
C LEU A 84 15.41 -3.48 -13.02
N PRO A 85 14.61 -2.42 -12.89
CA PRO A 85 13.50 -2.15 -13.80
C PRO A 85 13.99 -2.05 -15.25
N ASN A 86 13.38 -2.82 -16.14
CA ASN A 86 13.70 -2.83 -17.56
C ASN A 86 12.55 -2.28 -18.41
N PRO A 87 12.68 -1.07 -18.99
CA PRO A 87 11.63 -0.46 -19.81
C PRO A 87 11.25 -1.31 -21.03
N ASP A 88 12.21 -1.97 -21.68
CA ASP A 88 11.95 -2.78 -22.88
C ASP A 88 11.19 -4.06 -22.53
N GLU A 89 11.49 -4.66 -21.38
CA GLU A 89 10.73 -5.79 -20.84
C GLU A 89 9.29 -5.37 -20.56
N THR A 90 9.09 -4.25 -19.87
CA THR A 90 7.77 -3.68 -19.58
C THR A 90 6.96 -3.48 -20.87
N GLU A 91 7.52 -2.81 -21.88
CA GLU A 91 6.80 -2.55 -23.13
C GLU A 91 6.48 -3.84 -23.91
N ARG A 92 7.36 -4.82 -23.87
CA ARG A 92 7.13 -6.13 -24.48
C ARG A 92 5.89 -6.81 -23.86
N TYR A 93 5.81 -6.85 -22.52
CA TYR A 93 4.68 -7.48 -21.83
C TYR A 93 3.40 -6.67 -21.94
N VAL A 94 3.47 -5.35 -21.87
CA VAL A 94 2.31 -4.48 -22.09
C VAL A 94 1.64 -4.78 -23.43
N ARG A 95 2.44 -4.95 -24.50
CA ARG A 95 1.93 -5.33 -25.82
C ARG A 95 1.37 -6.76 -25.83
N ALA A 96 2.12 -7.73 -25.29
CA ALA A 96 1.72 -9.14 -25.24
C ALA A 96 0.42 -9.35 -24.46
N LEU A 97 0.22 -8.61 -23.38
CA LEU A 97 -0.97 -8.67 -22.53
C LEU A 97 -2.11 -7.74 -22.98
N SER A 98 -1.91 -6.95 -24.05
CA SER A 98 -2.88 -5.95 -24.55
C SER A 98 -3.37 -5.00 -23.46
N VAL A 99 -2.44 -4.48 -22.67
CA VAL A 99 -2.70 -3.52 -21.61
C VAL A 99 -2.68 -2.12 -22.23
N HIS A 100 -3.85 -1.59 -22.55
CA HIS A 100 -3.98 -0.34 -23.32
C HIS A 100 -4.67 0.77 -22.53
N GLU A 101 -5.66 0.42 -21.72
CA GLU A 101 -6.38 1.38 -20.91
C GLU A 101 -5.50 1.92 -19.78
N ARG A 102 -5.70 3.18 -19.41
CA ARG A 102 -4.89 3.86 -18.42
C ARG A 102 -4.85 3.13 -17.07
N VAL A 103 -6.02 2.73 -16.55
CA VAL A 103 -6.09 1.97 -15.28
C VAL A 103 -5.32 0.66 -15.38
N GLU A 104 -5.46 -0.07 -16.48
CA GLU A 104 -4.74 -1.33 -16.71
C GLU A 104 -3.23 -1.09 -16.81
N ARG A 105 -2.82 0.01 -17.44
CA ARG A 105 -1.41 0.39 -17.55
C ARG A 105 -0.80 0.69 -16.18
N ASP A 106 -1.51 1.47 -15.36
CA ASP A 106 -1.09 1.75 -14.00
C ASP A 106 -0.99 0.47 -13.16
N MET A 107 -1.95 -0.45 -13.30
CA MET A 107 -1.92 -1.73 -12.60
C MET A 107 -0.77 -2.64 -13.06
N TRP A 108 -0.43 -2.59 -14.35
CA TRP A 108 0.75 -3.26 -14.87
C TRP A 108 2.03 -2.68 -14.26
N ASP A 109 2.16 -1.35 -14.24
CA ASP A 109 3.32 -0.68 -13.68
C ASP A 109 3.47 -0.99 -12.18
N VAL A 110 2.36 -1.03 -11.42
CA VAL A 110 2.35 -1.48 -10.02
C VAL A 110 2.78 -2.95 -9.89
N PHE A 111 2.23 -3.84 -10.69
CA PHE A 111 2.60 -5.25 -10.67
C PHE A 111 4.10 -5.44 -10.95
N TYR A 112 4.60 -4.84 -12.01
CA TYR A 112 5.99 -5.00 -12.41
C TYR A 112 6.95 -4.33 -11.44
N HIS A 113 6.76 -3.03 -11.17
CA HIS A 113 7.72 -2.25 -10.39
C HIS A 113 7.64 -2.49 -8.89
N TYR A 114 6.51 -2.89 -8.36
CA TYR A 114 6.34 -3.05 -6.92
C TYR A 114 6.24 -4.51 -6.49
N ALA A 115 5.55 -5.40 -7.23
CA ALA A 115 5.50 -6.81 -6.86
C ALA A 115 6.70 -7.59 -7.40
N ILE A 116 6.91 -7.60 -8.72
CA ILE A 116 7.95 -8.43 -9.33
C ILE A 116 9.35 -7.99 -8.90
N LEU A 117 9.63 -6.69 -8.91
CA LEU A 117 10.92 -6.19 -8.45
C LEU A 117 11.11 -6.36 -6.94
N ALA A 118 10.06 -6.25 -6.13
CA ALA A 118 10.15 -6.57 -4.71
C ALA A 118 10.54 -8.03 -4.50
N ILE A 119 9.90 -8.97 -5.21
CA ILE A 119 10.25 -10.39 -5.14
C ILE A 119 11.70 -10.62 -5.59
N ARG A 120 12.12 -10.06 -6.72
CA ARG A 120 13.48 -10.19 -7.25
C ARG A 120 14.55 -9.57 -6.34
N ASN A 121 14.26 -8.46 -5.68
CA ASN A 121 15.20 -7.73 -4.83
C ASN A 121 15.23 -8.21 -3.38
N TYR A 122 14.06 -8.47 -2.79
CA TYR A 122 13.91 -8.80 -1.37
C TYR A 122 13.84 -10.30 -1.14
N GLN A 123 13.48 -11.06 -2.16
CA GLN A 123 13.48 -12.51 -2.20
C GLN A 123 14.24 -12.97 -3.46
N PRO A 124 15.53 -12.61 -3.58
CA PRO A 124 16.28 -12.90 -4.80
C PRO A 124 16.40 -14.41 -5.04
N PRO A 125 16.82 -14.81 -6.26
CA PRO A 125 17.14 -16.22 -6.56
C PRO A 125 18.24 -16.78 -5.66
N ARG A 126 18.95 -15.94 -4.93
CA ARG A 126 19.97 -16.36 -3.98
C ARG A 126 19.40 -16.54 -2.59
N PRO A 127 19.85 -17.55 -1.85
CA PRO A 127 19.50 -17.69 -0.44
C PRO A 127 19.82 -16.42 0.33
N ARG A 128 18.87 -15.99 1.15
CA ARG A 128 19.04 -14.88 2.12
C ARG A 128 18.79 -15.41 3.50
N GLU A 129 19.70 -15.11 4.41
CA GLU A 129 19.64 -15.57 5.79
C GLU A 129 18.34 -15.19 6.49
N ASP A 130 17.86 -13.96 6.29
CA ASP A 130 16.61 -13.48 6.87
C ASP A 130 15.38 -14.24 6.35
N ILE A 131 15.34 -14.59 5.06
CA ILE A 131 14.27 -15.38 4.47
C ILE A 131 14.35 -16.84 4.91
N ASP A 132 15.56 -17.41 4.96
CA ASP A 132 15.79 -18.76 5.46
C ASP A 132 15.36 -18.91 6.93
N GLU A 133 15.65 -17.90 7.77
CA GLU A 133 15.20 -17.86 9.16
C GLU A 133 13.69 -17.76 9.31
N ILE A 134 12.98 -17.03 8.44
CA ILE A 134 11.51 -16.97 8.43
C ILE A 134 10.93 -18.36 8.17
N VAL A 135 11.46 -19.07 7.16
CA VAL A 135 11.01 -20.43 6.84
C VAL A 135 11.40 -21.42 7.95
N ALA A 136 12.60 -21.31 8.50
CA ALA A 136 13.04 -22.14 9.63
C ALA A 136 12.16 -21.91 10.86
N PHE A 137 11.86 -20.64 11.20
CA PHE A 137 10.94 -20.29 12.28
C PHE A 137 9.56 -20.96 12.08
N ALA A 138 8.99 -20.91 10.87
CA ALA A 138 7.71 -21.53 10.59
C ALA A 138 7.77 -23.08 10.79
N LYS A 139 8.84 -23.74 10.36
CA LYS A 139 9.04 -25.18 10.58
C LYS A 139 9.15 -25.54 12.05
N ASP A 140 9.83 -24.73 12.85
CA ASP A 140 10.06 -24.97 14.27
C ASP A 140 8.84 -24.60 15.13
N TRP A 141 8.26 -23.44 14.89
CA TRP A 141 7.12 -22.95 15.66
C TRP A 141 5.80 -23.61 15.27
N ARG A 142 5.72 -24.13 14.04
CA ARG A 142 4.56 -24.84 13.46
C ARG A 142 3.27 -24.03 13.63
N PRO A 143 3.13 -22.91 12.91
CA PRO A 143 1.88 -22.17 12.90
C PRO A 143 0.76 -23.05 12.35
N ASP A 144 -0.46 -22.85 12.86
CA ASP A 144 -1.67 -23.48 12.30
C ASP A 144 -2.14 -22.68 11.07
N LEU A 145 -1.85 -21.36 11.06
CA LEU A 145 -2.25 -20.43 10.01
C LEU A 145 -1.16 -19.40 9.73
N VAL A 146 -0.93 -19.13 8.45
CA VAL A 146 -0.07 -18.02 8.00
C VAL A 146 -0.89 -16.99 7.22
N LEU A 147 -0.91 -15.75 7.67
CA LEU A 147 -1.39 -14.60 6.89
C LEU A 147 -0.21 -13.91 6.24
N TRP A 148 -0.29 -13.64 4.93
CA TRP A 148 0.79 -13.00 4.18
C TRP A 148 0.24 -12.03 3.14
N GLU A 149 1.03 -11.04 2.75
CA GLU A 149 0.63 -10.04 1.76
C GLU A 149 1.40 -10.21 0.43
N PRO A 150 0.80 -9.78 -0.71
CA PRO A 150 1.31 -10.13 -2.05
C PRO A 150 2.73 -9.66 -2.38
N TRP A 151 3.24 -8.63 -1.73
CA TRP A 151 4.61 -8.13 -1.98
C TRP A 151 5.67 -8.94 -1.24
N PHE A 152 5.25 -9.76 -0.27
CA PHE A 152 6.15 -10.58 0.53
C PHE A 152 5.67 -12.05 0.55
N PRO A 153 5.65 -12.74 -0.61
CA PRO A 153 5.12 -14.10 -0.73
C PRO A 153 6.01 -15.17 -0.07
N CYS A 154 7.12 -14.82 0.55
CA CYS A 154 7.88 -15.68 1.46
C CYS A 154 6.97 -16.36 2.50
N GLY A 155 5.90 -15.67 2.93
CA GLY A 155 4.91 -16.24 3.84
C GLY A 155 4.19 -17.46 3.29
N ALA A 156 3.86 -17.46 2.00
CA ALA A 156 3.28 -18.65 1.35
C ALA A 156 4.29 -19.82 1.29
N VAL A 157 5.57 -19.52 1.00
CA VAL A 157 6.64 -20.53 1.01
C VAL A 157 6.83 -21.09 2.43
N ALA A 158 6.88 -20.24 3.44
CA ALA A 158 7.01 -20.65 4.84
C ALA A 158 5.83 -21.53 5.30
N ALA A 159 4.61 -21.18 4.91
CA ALA A 159 3.42 -21.97 5.19
C ALA A 159 3.49 -23.35 4.56
N LYS A 160 3.71 -23.43 3.24
CA LYS A 160 3.81 -24.73 2.55
C LYS A 160 4.98 -25.57 3.08
N ALA A 161 6.10 -24.96 3.43
CA ALA A 161 7.26 -25.66 3.99
C ALA A 161 7.03 -26.18 5.41
N SER A 162 6.11 -25.60 6.18
CA SER A 162 5.75 -26.01 7.56
C SER A 162 4.47 -26.83 7.64
N GLY A 163 3.71 -26.94 6.55
CA GLY A 163 2.42 -27.61 6.50
C GLY A 163 1.28 -26.81 7.14
N ALA A 164 1.42 -25.48 7.23
CA ALA A 164 0.38 -24.60 7.76
C ALA A 164 -0.64 -24.22 6.68
N ALA A 165 -1.90 -24.04 7.08
CA ALA A 165 -2.87 -23.33 6.25
C ALA A 165 -2.40 -21.89 5.97
N HIS A 166 -2.74 -21.33 4.80
CA HIS A 166 -2.30 -19.97 4.52
C HIS A 166 -3.31 -19.14 3.73
N VAL A 167 -3.36 -17.87 4.06
CA VAL A 167 -4.28 -16.92 3.48
C VAL A 167 -3.51 -15.68 3.01
N ARG A 168 -3.72 -15.35 1.73
CA ARG A 168 -3.21 -14.11 1.16
C ARG A 168 -4.11 -12.97 1.58
N THR A 169 -3.54 -11.91 2.14
CA THR A 169 -4.26 -10.73 2.63
C THR A 169 -3.91 -9.54 1.77
N LEU A 170 -4.86 -9.04 0.99
CA LEU A 170 -4.63 -7.89 0.14
C LEU A 170 -4.53 -6.61 0.97
N ILE A 171 -3.62 -5.73 0.55
CA ILE A 171 -3.43 -4.38 1.10
C ILE A 171 -3.70 -3.29 0.05
N SER A 172 -3.98 -3.71 -1.16
CA SER A 172 -4.24 -2.89 -2.35
C SER A 172 -5.01 -3.72 -3.39
N PRO A 173 -5.50 -3.16 -4.50
CA PRO A 173 -6.13 -3.93 -5.58
C PRO A 173 -5.27 -5.13 -6.02
N ASP A 174 -5.91 -6.25 -6.37
CA ASP A 174 -5.24 -7.53 -6.65
C ASP A 174 -4.59 -7.57 -8.04
N TYR A 175 -3.58 -6.74 -8.25
CA TYR A 175 -2.81 -6.73 -9.51
C TYR A 175 -1.96 -7.99 -9.70
N THR A 176 -1.65 -8.73 -8.64
CA THR A 176 -0.89 -9.99 -8.75
C THR A 176 -1.72 -11.09 -9.38
N ALA A 177 -2.95 -11.35 -8.88
CA ALA A 177 -3.86 -12.29 -9.52
C ALA A 177 -4.28 -11.80 -10.93
N TRP A 178 -4.58 -10.51 -11.07
CA TRP A 178 -4.96 -9.92 -12.35
C TRP A 178 -3.88 -10.12 -13.43
N ALA A 179 -2.62 -9.85 -13.13
CA ALA A 179 -1.53 -10.05 -14.08
C ALA A 179 -1.28 -11.55 -14.34
N HIS A 180 -1.23 -12.37 -13.29
CA HIS A 180 -1.04 -13.81 -13.39
C HIS A 180 -2.10 -14.45 -14.31
N GLU A 181 -3.38 -14.17 -14.10
CA GLU A 181 -4.48 -14.69 -14.91
C GLU A 181 -4.39 -14.23 -16.37
N ARG A 182 -3.93 -12.99 -16.63
CA ARG A 182 -3.70 -12.51 -17.99
C ARG A 182 -2.59 -13.27 -18.70
N PHE A 183 -1.49 -13.57 -18.03
CA PHE A 183 -0.43 -14.43 -18.58
C PHE A 183 -0.98 -15.81 -18.95
N VAL A 184 -1.61 -16.48 -17.99
CA VAL A 184 -2.15 -17.84 -18.17
C VAL A 184 -3.20 -17.87 -19.26
N SER A 185 -4.14 -16.94 -19.30
CA SER A 185 -5.20 -16.88 -20.31
C SER A 185 -4.69 -16.71 -21.75
N ARG A 186 -3.46 -16.23 -21.93
CA ARG A 186 -2.82 -16.07 -23.24
C ARG A 186 -1.80 -17.15 -23.55
N GLY A 187 -1.70 -18.17 -22.69
CA GLY A 187 -0.72 -19.24 -22.84
C GLY A 187 0.74 -18.78 -22.68
N LEU A 188 0.95 -17.67 -21.97
CA LEU A 188 2.28 -17.12 -21.65
C LEU A 188 2.73 -17.64 -20.28
N PRO A 189 4.04 -17.86 -20.08
CA PRO A 189 4.60 -18.09 -18.75
C PRO A 189 4.24 -16.92 -17.81
N SER A 190 3.88 -17.24 -16.58
CA SER A 190 3.56 -16.21 -15.59
C SER A 190 4.82 -15.63 -14.98
N MET A 191 5.02 -14.33 -15.15
CA MET A 191 6.14 -13.62 -14.54
C MET A 191 6.16 -13.77 -13.01
N LEU A 192 4.97 -13.83 -12.37
CA LEU A 192 4.86 -14.08 -10.93
C LEU A 192 5.40 -15.47 -10.55
N ALA A 193 5.01 -16.50 -11.31
CA ALA A 193 5.50 -17.86 -11.08
C ALA A 193 7.01 -17.97 -11.31
N GLU A 194 7.52 -17.37 -12.39
CA GLU A 194 8.96 -17.32 -12.68
C GLU A 194 9.75 -16.62 -11.57
N ALA A 195 9.25 -15.50 -11.07
CA ALA A 195 9.91 -14.77 -9.98
C ALA A 195 9.92 -15.55 -8.66
N MET A 196 8.89 -16.39 -8.42
CA MET A 196 8.78 -17.21 -7.21
C MET A 196 9.55 -18.54 -7.27
N GLN A 197 9.83 -19.04 -8.47
CA GLN A 197 10.44 -20.37 -8.67
C GLN A 197 11.73 -20.57 -7.87
N PRO A 198 12.73 -19.66 -7.91
CA PRO A 198 13.99 -19.88 -7.19
C PRO A 198 13.82 -19.99 -5.68
N LEU A 199 12.96 -19.15 -5.09
CA LEU A 199 12.67 -19.16 -3.65
C LEU A 199 11.97 -20.47 -3.25
N ALA A 200 10.97 -20.89 -4.02
CA ALA A 200 10.22 -22.09 -3.76
C ALA A 200 11.12 -23.34 -3.86
N GLU A 201 11.93 -23.45 -4.91
CA GLU A 201 12.87 -24.56 -5.10
C GLU A 201 13.88 -24.67 -3.96
N HIS A 202 14.44 -23.54 -3.50
CA HIS A 202 15.40 -23.50 -2.39
C HIS A 202 14.82 -24.15 -1.11
N HIS A 203 13.53 -23.95 -0.86
CA HIS A 203 12.85 -24.53 0.32
C HIS A 203 12.10 -25.83 0.06
N GLY A 204 12.22 -26.41 -1.14
CA GLY A 204 11.58 -27.68 -1.52
C GLY A 204 10.06 -27.56 -1.70
N VAL A 205 9.56 -26.40 -2.08
CA VAL A 205 8.14 -26.10 -2.29
C VAL A 205 7.85 -26.02 -3.79
N THR A 206 6.71 -26.59 -4.21
CA THR A 206 6.26 -26.52 -5.60
C THR A 206 5.53 -25.21 -5.86
N VAL A 207 5.83 -24.57 -7.00
CA VAL A 207 5.09 -23.38 -7.46
C VAL A 207 3.81 -23.85 -8.15
N ASP A 208 2.69 -23.51 -7.53
CA ASP A 208 1.34 -23.75 -8.02
C ASP A 208 0.45 -22.54 -7.74
N ASN A 209 -0.80 -22.56 -8.17
CA ASN A 209 -1.72 -21.44 -7.93
C ASN A 209 -1.97 -21.19 -6.44
N GLU A 210 -1.92 -22.21 -5.61
CA GLU A 210 -2.08 -22.08 -4.17
C GLU A 210 -0.91 -21.32 -3.56
N LEU A 211 0.33 -21.61 -3.94
CA LEU A 211 1.50 -20.84 -3.51
C LEU A 211 1.40 -19.38 -3.93
N LEU A 212 0.95 -19.12 -5.17
CA LEU A 212 0.92 -17.78 -5.74
C LEU A 212 -0.24 -16.92 -5.21
N LEU A 213 -1.40 -17.53 -4.95
CA LEU A 213 -2.65 -16.83 -4.67
C LEU A 213 -3.27 -17.17 -3.32
N GLY A 214 -2.67 -18.08 -2.54
CA GLY A 214 -3.17 -18.57 -1.26
C GLY A 214 -4.24 -19.65 -1.41
N GLN A 215 -4.50 -20.41 -0.35
CA GLN A 215 -5.68 -21.28 -0.25
C GLN A 215 -6.96 -20.43 -0.27
N ALA A 216 -6.85 -19.18 0.23
CA ALA A 216 -7.87 -18.16 0.13
C ALA A 216 -7.23 -16.77 0.08
N THR A 217 -8.01 -15.79 -0.35
CA THR A 217 -7.60 -14.37 -0.39
C THR A 217 -8.58 -13.51 0.39
N LEU A 218 -8.12 -12.83 1.44
CA LEU A 218 -8.86 -11.76 2.11
C LEU A 218 -8.78 -10.48 1.29
N ASP A 219 -9.94 -9.92 0.96
CA ASP A 219 -10.05 -8.79 0.04
C ASP A 219 -10.74 -7.59 0.70
N PRO A 220 -9.97 -6.59 1.18
CA PRO A 220 -10.51 -5.37 1.77
C PRO A 220 -10.91 -4.32 0.72
N ILE A 221 -10.81 -4.63 -0.57
CA ILE A 221 -11.05 -3.69 -1.65
C ILE A 221 -12.55 -3.52 -1.89
N PRO A 222 -13.11 -2.30 -1.86
CA PRO A 222 -14.47 -2.05 -2.29
C PRO A 222 -14.75 -2.60 -3.68
N ALA A 223 -15.95 -3.17 -3.88
CA ALA A 223 -16.29 -3.88 -5.11
C ALA A 223 -16.01 -3.05 -6.38
N GLY A 224 -16.28 -1.74 -6.32
CA GLY A 224 -16.05 -0.86 -7.45
C GLY A 224 -14.59 -0.50 -7.75
N MET A 225 -13.65 -0.92 -6.91
CA MET A 225 -12.20 -0.78 -7.14
C MET A 225 -11.51 -2.12 -7.42
N ARG A 226 -12.25 -3.22 -7.44
CA ARG A 226 -11.66 -4.54 -7.73
C ARG A 226 -11.25 -4.64 -9.18
N LEU A 227 -10.08 -5.23 -9.39
CA LEU A 227 -9.65 -5.61 -10.73
C LEU A 227 -10.42 -6.86 -11.20
N PRO A 228 -10.66 -7.02 -12.52
CA PRO A 228 -11.38 -8.17 -13.06
C PRO A 228 -10.49 -9.42 -12.96
N THR A 229 -10.69 -10.23 -11.91
CA THR A 229 -10.04 -11.52 -11.68
C THR A 229 -11.09 -12.61 -11.51
N ARG A 230 -10.68 -13.88 -11.71
CA ARG A 230 -11.48 -15.08 -11.44
C ARG A 230 -11.11 -15.70 -10.09
N THR A 231 -10.02 -15.28 -9.49
CA THR A 231 -9.56 -15.77 -8.17
C THR A 231 -10.61 -15.44 -7.12
N PRO A 232 -11.17 -16.44 -6.43
CA PRO A 232 -12.14 -16.22 -5.38
C PRO A 232 -11.55 -15.41 -4.22
N THR A 233 -12.30 -14.42 -3.74
CA THR A 233 -11.91 -13.60 -2.60
C THR A 233 -12.96 -13.62 -1.51
N VAL A 234 -12.52 -13.46 -0.26
CA VAL A 234 -13.38 -13.29 0.92
C VAL A 234 -13.39 -11.79 1.28
N PRO A 235 -14.50 -11.09 1.10
CA PRO A 235 -14.58 -9.68 1.44
C PRO A 235 -14.35 -9.44 2.92
N VAL A 236 -13.57 -8.42 3.25
CA VAL A 236 -13.29 -8.01 4.62
C VAL A 236 -13.18 -6.50 4.71
N ARG A 237 -13.71 -5.93 5.79
CA ARG A 237 -13.63 -4.49 6.03
C ARG A 237 -12.20 -4.06 6.33
N TYR A 238 -11.69 -3.12 5.53
CA TYR A 238 -10.44 -2.44 5.87
C TYR A 238 -10.66 -1.53 7.08
N LEU A 239 -9.94 -1.75 8.15
CA LEU A 239 -9.95 -0.90 9.34
C LEU A 239 -8.65 -0.08 9.35
N PRO A 240 -8.72 1.25 9.13
CA PRO A 240 -7.51 2.08 9.10
C PRO A 240 -6.79 2.07 10.45
N TYR A 241 -5.52 1.70 10.44
CA TYR A 241 -4.57 1.87 11.54
C TYR A 241 -3.38 2.67 11.03
N SER A 242 -2.91 3.62 11.79
CA SER A 242 -1.88 4.57 11.39
C SER A 242 -0.73 4.66 12.40
N GLY A 243 -0.47 3.58 13.12
CA GLY A 243 0.55 3.54 14.17
C GLY A 243 0.07 4.09 15.54
N ALA A 244 0.87 3.83 16.56
CA ALA A 244 0.65 4.38 17.90
C ALA A 244 0.98 5.89 17.92
N SER A 245 0.13 6.68 18.53
CA SER A 245 0.35 8.13 18.65
C SER A 245 -0.41 8.72 19.83
N VAL A 246 0.09 9.85 20.31
CA VAL A 246 -0.61 10.68 21.30
C VAL A 246 -1.58 11.61 20.55
N SER A 247 -2.81 11.71 21.05
CA SER A 247 -3.79 12.63 20.46
C SER A 247 -3.42 14.08 20.75
N GLU A 248 -3.35 14.87 19.71
CA GLU A 248 -3.03 16.29 19.78
C GLU A 248 -4.19 17.10 20.41
N HIS A 249 -3.86 18.06 21.28
CA HIS A 249 -4.87 18.86 21.96
C HIS A 249 -5.80 19.60 21.00
N TRP A 250 -5.25 20.19 19.94
CA TRP A 250 -6.01 20.98 18.97
C TRP A 250 -7.03 20.17 18.15
N LEU A 251 -6.90 18.83 18.11
CA LEU A 251 -7.91 17.97 17.47
C LEU A 251 -9.21 17.83 18.30
N ARG A 252 -9.18 18.22 19.56
CA ARG A 252 -10.35 18.15 20.45
C ARG A 252 -11.27 19.36 20.29
N ASP A 253 -10.74 20.46 19.75
CA ASP A 253 -11.49 21.67 19.53
C ASP A 253 -12.28 21.54 18.22
N GLU A 254 -13.56 21.95 18.25
CA GLU A 254 -14.36 22.06 17.03
C GLU A 254 -13.72 23.09 16.09
N PRO A 255 -13.51 22.72 14.80
CA PRO A 255 -12.96 23.67 13.85
C PRO A 255 -13.94 24.84 13.65
N GLN A 256 -13.42 26.06 13.68
CA GLN A 256 -14.24 27.29 13.50
C GLN A 256 -14.64 27.52 12.04
N ARG A 257 -13.98 26.82 11.11
CA ARG A 257 -14.23 26.82 9.66
C ARG A 257 -14.19 25.39 9.16
N PRO A 258 -14.76 25.08 7.98
CA PRO A 258 -14.61 23.75 7.39
C PRO A 258 -13.13 23.36 7.34
N ARG A 259 -12.79 22.19 7.87
CA ARG A 259 -11.40 21.71 7.88
C ARG A 259 -11.12 20.85 6.67
N VAL A 260 -10.03 21.14 5.99
CA VAL A 260 -9.52 20.37 4.85
C VAL A 260 -8.20 19.70 5.24
N ALA A 261 -8.14 18.38 5.12
CA ALA A 261 -6.88 17.66 5.28
C ALA A 261 -6.15 17.56 3.93
N ILE A 262 -4.85 17.80 3.90
CA ILE A 262 -3.96 17.48 2.78
C ILE A 262 -3.01 16.40 3.24
N SER A 263 -3.08 15.20 2.63
CA SER A 263 -2.23 14.07 2.97
C SER A 263 -1.70 13.37 1.72
N LEU A 264 -0.42 13.57 1.44
CA LEU A 264 0.23 13.03 0.24
C LEU A 264 0.99 11.71 0.50
N GLY A 265 0.75 11.09 1.65
CA GLY A 265 1.24 9.75 2.01
C GLY A 265 2.61 9.72 2.66
N VAL A 266 2.77 8.80 3.63
CA VAL A 266 4.03 8.63 4.38
C VAL A 266 5.11 7.99 3.49
N SER A 267 4.74 6.98 2.69
CA SER A 267 5.70 6.30 1.79
C SER A 267 6.20 7.21 0.66
N ALA A 268 5.36 8.14 0.19
CA ALA A 268 5.76 9.09 -0.85
C ALA A 268 6.88 10.02 -0.38
N ARG A 269 6.93 10.38 0.90
CA ARG A 269 7.99 11.23 1.48
C ARG A 269 9.39 10.63 1.32
N ALA A 270 9.48 9.32 1.36
CA ALA A 270 10.74 8.60 1.24
C ALA A 270 11.28 8.61 -0.21
N VAL A 271 10.37 8.67 -1.18
CA VAL A 271 10.69 8.61 -2.62
C VAL A 271 10.76 10.00 -3.25
N ASP A 272 9.83 10.90 -2.88
CA ASP A 272 9.75 12.27 -3.37
C ASP A 272 10.41 13.23 -2.36
N LYS A 273 11.73 13.29 -2.37
CA LYS A 273 12.47 14.31 -1.62
C LYS A 273 12.31 15.65 -2.32
N GLY A 274 11.47 16.50 -1.78
CA GLY A 274 11.04 17.74 -2.42
C GLY A 274 9.97 17.46 -3.50
N ASP A 275 9.01 18.36 -3.60
CA ASP A 275 7.96 18.23 -4.62
C ASP A 275 8.49 18.69 -5.99
N SER A 276 9.23 17.81 -6.68
CA SER A 276 9.77 18.07 -8.02
C SER A 276 8.71 18.40 -9.08
N THR A 277 7.42 18.27 -8.72
CA THR A 277 6.29 18.33 -9.65
C THR A 277 5.45 19.61 -9.53
N GLY A 278 5.70 20.40 -8.49
CA GLY A 278 4.92 21.61 -8.21
C GLY A 278 3.52 21.36 -7.65
N ARG A 279 3.20 20.13 -7.23
CA ARG A 279 1.89 19.76 -6.67
C ARG A 279 1.61 20.48 -5.35
N ILE A 280 2.59 20.52 -4.43
CA ILE A 280 2.43 21.16 -3.13
C ILE A 280 2.26 22.66 -3.28
N PRO A 281 3.12 23.41 -4.01
CA PRO A 281 2.89 24.81 -4.28
C PRO A 281 1.51 25.11 -4.89
N ALA A 282 1.08 24.32 -5.89
CA ALA A 282 -0.22 24.51 -6.52
C ALA A 282 -1.40 24.32 -5.54
N LEU A 283 -1.31 23.32 -4.65
CA LEU A 283 -2.33 23.10 -3.62
C LEU A 283 -2.34 24.22 -2.58
N LEU A 284 -1.17 24.67 -2.12
CA LEU A 284 -1.06 25.75 -1.14
C LEU A 284 -1.59 27.08 -1.72
N GLU A 285 -1.26 27.42 -2.97
CA GLU A 285 -1.79 28.59 -3.64
C GLU A 285 -3.31 28.49 -3.87
N ALA A 286 -3.83 27.31 -4.17
CA ALA A 286 -5.26 27.09 -4.37
C ALA A 286 -6.08 27.24 -3.08
N VAL A 287 -5.54 26.88 -1.92
CA VAL A 287 -6.23 27.02 -0.62
C VAL A 287 -6.07 28.39 -0.01
N ASP A 288 -5.10 29.20 -0.45
CA ASP A 288 -4.86 30.54 0.06
C ASP A 288 -6.10 31.43 -0.10
N GLY A 289 -6.50 32.09 1.00
CA GLY A 289 -7.67 32.96 1.06
C GLY A 289 -9.03 32.26 0.96
N LEU A 290 -9.10 30.92 0.95
CA LEU A 290 -10.36 30.20 1.15
C LEU A 290 -10.79 30.26 2.63
N ASP A 291 -12.10 30.32 2.88
CA ASP A 291 -12.66 30.28 4.24
C ASP A 291 -12.68 28.84 4.79
N VAL A 292 -11.50 28.24 4.89
CA VAL A 292 -11.25 26.91 5.41
C VAL A 292 -10.04 26.90 6.34
N GLU A 293 -9.98 25.95 7.25
CA GLU A 293 -8.77 25.58 7.99
C GLU A 293 -8.11 24.39 7.27
N VAL A 294 -6.85 24.53 6.88
CA VAL A 294 -6.12 23.46 6.19
C VAL A 294 -5.10 22.82 7.12
N ILE A 295 -5.18 21.50 7.30
CA ILE A 295 -4.17 20.72 7.98
C ILE A 295 -3.42 19.92 6.94
N ALA A 296 -2.17 20.32 6.66
CA ALA A 296 -1.31 19.65 5.70
C ALA A 296 -0.30 18.74 6.42
N THR A 297 -0.40 17.41 6.19
CA THR A 297 0.57 16.46 6.73
C THR A 297 1.82 16.45 5.86
N LEU A 298 2.60 17.52 5.95
CA LEU A 298 3.82 17.76 5.19
C LEU A 298 5.00 17.95 6.13
N ASN A 299 6.12 17.28 5.84
CA ASN A 299 7.35 17.44 6.58
C ASN A 299 8.23 18.58 5.99
N LYS A 300 9.33 18.88 6.65
CA LYS A 300 10.25 19.95 6.23
C LYS A 300 10.83 19.74 4.84
N ASP A 301 11.13 18.49 4.48
CA ASP A 301 11.73 18.13 3.18
C ASP A 301 10.73 18.33 2.04
N GLN A 302 9.44 18.08 2.29
CA GLN A 302 8.36 18.32 1.33
C GLN A 302 8.01 19.80 1.17
N LEU A 303 8.19 20.58 2.23
CA LEU A 303 7.97 22.03 2.21
C LEU A 303 9.12 22.81 1.59
N SER A 304 10.30 22.21 1.40
CA SER A 304 11.52 22.71 0.77
C SER A 304 11.56 24.22 0.38
N ASP A 305 12.65 24.69 -0.19
CA ASP A 305 12.88 26.10 -0.60
C ASP A 305 11.85 26.67 -1.61
N GLN A 306 10.93 25.85 -2.11
CA GLN A 306 9.85 26.30 -3.02
C GLN A 306 8.66 26.93 -2.27
N VAL A 307 8.57 26.75 -0.95
CA VAL A 307 7.51 27.31 -0.11
C VAL A 307 8.12 28.28 0.88
N GLU A 308 8.26 29.55 0.47
CA GLU A 308 8.83 30.59 1.33
C GLU A 308 7.97 30.86 2.57
N THR A 309 6.65 30.82 2.43
CA THR A 309 5.70 31.03 3.52
C THR A 309 4.43 30.21 3.31
N LEU A 310 3.89 29.66 4.39
CA LEU A 310 2.58 29.00 4.34
C LEU A 310 1.46 30.06 4.35
N PRO A 311 0.34 29.85 3.63
CA PRO A 311 -0.87 30.66 3.78
C PRO A 311 -1.37 30.68 5.23
N ASP A 312 -1.98 31.81 5.66
CA ASP A 312 -2.44 32.01 7.04
C ASP A 312 -3.47 30.96 7.51
N ASN A 313 -4.21 30.37 6.58
CA ASN A 313 -5.21 29.33 6.86
C ASN A 313 -4.63 27.91 6.81
N VAL A 314 -3.31 27.73 6.62
CA VAL A 314 -2.63 26.44 6.52
C VAL A 314 -1.75 26.18 7.73
N ARG A 315 -1.98 25.04 8.36
CA ARG A 315 -1.10 24.47 9.40
C ARG A 315 -0.43 23.22 8.86
N ALA A 316 0.89 23.24 8.72
CA ALA A 316 1.68 22.07 8.43
C ALA A 316 1.98 21.28 9.72
N VAL A 317 1.78 19.97 9.67
CA VAL A 317 2.13 19.04 10.74
C VAL A 317 2.92 17.87 10.13
N ASP A 318 3.98 17.46 10.79
CA ASP A 318 4.80 16.37 10.23
C ASP A 318 4.00 15.06 10.14
N TYR A 319 3.30 14.70 11.20
CA TYR A 319 2.47 13.50 11.26
C TYR A 319 1.28 13.69 12.19
N VAL A 320 0.12 13.23 11.74
CA VAL A 320 -1.06 13.02 12.58
C VAL A 320 -1.84 11.82 12.01
N PRO A 321 -2.29 10.87 12.85
CA PRO A 321 -3.10 9.76 12.38
C PRO A 321 -4.37 10.25 11.69
N LEU A 322 -4.62 9.77 10.48
CA LEU A 322 -5.82 10.13 9.74
C LEU A 322 -7.11 9.74 10.49
N SER A 323 -7.08 8.65 11.26
CA SER A 323 -8.19 8.26 12.12
C SER A 323 -8.55 9.28 13.20
N GLN A 324 -7.61 10.16 13.60
CA GLN A 324 -7.86 11.26 14.54
C GLN A 324 -8.21 12.56 13.83
N LEU A 325 -7.64 12.81 12.66
CA LEU A 325 -7.85 14.05 11.90
C LEU A 325 -9.18 14.04 11.13
N LEU A 326 -9.44 12.97 10.36
CA LEU A 326 -10.56 12.91 9.42
C LEU A 326 -11.94 13.05 10.04
N PRO A 327 -12.22 12.60 11.29
CA PRO A 327 -13.51 12.90 11.94
C PRO A 327 -13.85 14.37 12.04
N THR A 328 -12.84 15.26 11.98
CA THR A 328 -13.01 16.72 12.08
C THR A 328 -13.01 17.41 10.71
N CYS A 329 -12.86 16.67 9.61
CA CYS A 329 -12.64 17.23 8.28
C CYS A 329 -13.90 17.23 7.42
N SER A 330 -14.04 18.28 6.62
CA SER A 330 -15.05 18.42 5.57
C SER A 330 -14.58 17.90 4.22
N ALA A 331 -13.26 17.83 3.99
CA ALA A 331 -12.67 17.28 2.78
C ALA A 331 -11.25 16.74 3.03
N LEU A 332 -10.83 15.79 2.18
CA LEU A 332 -9.48 15.22 2.15
C LEU A 332 -8.89 15.36 0.75
N VAL A 333 -7.76 16.05 0.63
CA VAL A 333 -6.92 16.03 -0.57
C VAL A 333 -5.83 14.99 -0.38
N ASN A 334 -5.73 14.04 -1.29
CA ASN A 334 -4.79 12.93 -1.14
C ASN A 334 -4.16 12.50 -2.47
N HIS A 335 -3.14 11.65 -2.38
CA HIS A 335 -2.35 11.18 -3.53
C HIS A 335 -2.88 9.87 -4.15
N GLY A 336 -4.04 9.37 -3.72
CA GLY A 336 -4.69 8.19 -4.29
C GLY A 336 -4.20 6.84 -3.78
N SER A 337 -3.36 6.77 -2.72
CA SER A 337 -3.03 5.46 -2.14
C SER A 337 -4.25 4.83 -1.48
N PHE A 338 -4.35 3.49 -1.59
CA PHE A 338 -5.49 2.74 -1.11
C PHE A 338 -5.79 3.02 0.38
N GLY A 339 -4.79 2.91 1.25
CA GLY A 339 -4.98 3.15 2.69
C GLY A 339 -5.52 4.55 3.03
N THR A 340 -5.05 5.59 2.34
CA THR A 340 -5.52 6.96 2.55
C THR A 340 -6.94 7.16 2.04
N VAL A 341 -7.25 6.62 0.87
CA VAL A 341 -8.61 6.70 0.29
C VAL A 341 -9.64 5.98 1.17
N ILE A 342 -9.29 4.78 1.67
CA ILE A 342 -10.18 4.05 2.58
C ILE A 342 -10.30 4.73 3.96
N ALA A 343 -9.25 5.37 4.43
CA ALA A 343 -9.38 6.21 5.64
C ALA A 343 -10.40 7.33 5.44
N GLY A 344 -10.36 8.04 4.29
CA GLY A 344 -11.39 9.02 3.93
C GLY A 344 -12.79 8.41 3.83
N LEU A 345 -12.91 7.25 3.18
CA LEU A 345 -14.18 6.52 3.03
C LEU A 345 -14.75 6.10 4.39
N SER A 346 -13.93 5.57 5.30
CA SER A 346 -14.36 5.09 6.61
C SER A 346 -14.92 6.20 7.51
N HIS A 347 -14.57 7.45 7.24
CA HIS A 347 -15.07 8.64 7.94
C HIS A 347 -16.10 9.44 7.12
N ALA A 348 -16.55 8.93 5.97
CA ALA A 348 -17.46 9.61 5.06
C ALA A 348 -16.98 11.01 4.63
N VAL A 349 -15.66 11.19 4.49
CA VAL A 349 -15.06 12.45 4.09
C VAL A 349 -14.98 12.53 2.56
N PRO A 350 -15.55 13.55 1.92
CA PRO A 350 -15.38 13.82 0.50
C PRO A 350 -13.90 13.97 0.12
N GLN A 351 -13.50 13.47 -1.06
CA GLN A 351 -12.09 13.39 -1.38
C GLN A 351 -11.73 14.04 -2.73
N ILE A 352 -10.55 14.64 -2.78
CA ILE A 352 -9.90 15.07 -4.01
C ILE A 352 -8.63 14.25 -4.17
N VAL A 353 -8.55 13.47 -5.24
CA VAL A 353 -7.41 12.61 -5.52
C VAL A 353 -6.49 13.28 -6.53
N CYS A 354 -5.24 13.53 -6.12
CA CYS A 354 -4.20 14.01 -7.02
C CYS A 354 -3.76 12.87 -7.94
N ASP A 355 -4.03 13.04 -9.23
CA ASP A 355 -3.75 12.06 -10.27
C ASP A 355 -3.39 12.77 -11.58
N THR A 356 -2.30 12.36 -12.23
CA THR A 356 -1.83 12.90 -13.51
C THR A 356 -2.01 11.89 -14.63
N ASP A 357 -1.90 12.34 -15.90
CA ASP A 357 -2.00 11.45 -17.05
C ASP A 357 -0.70 10.69 -17.34
N GLU A 358 0.36 10.99 -16.64
CA GLU A 358 1.63 10.31 -16.83
C GLU A 358 1.64 8.90 -16.24
N PRO A 359 2.38 7.96 -16.84
CA PRO A 359 2.53 6.61 -16.30
C PRO A 359 3.36 6.64 -15.01
N THR A 360 3.04 5.73 -14.09
CA THR A 360 3.87 5.50 -12.90
C THR A 360 5.00 4.55 -13.27
N ARG A 361 6.21 5.05 -13.47
CA ARG A 361 7.39 4.23 -13.80
C ARG A 361 8.53 4.56 -12.85
N LEU A 362 9.22 3.51 -12.44
CA LEU A 362 10.43 3.57 -11.63
C LEU A 362 11.55 2.91 -12.43
N PHE A 363 12.67 3.59 -12.58
CA PHE A 363 13.87 3.04 -13.23
C PHE A 363 15.03 3.11 -12.25
N GLY A 364 15.90 2.08 -12.28
CA GLY A 364 17.14 2.05 -11.53
C GLY A 364 18.34 2.16 -12.47
N ARG A 365 19.34 2.90 -12.05
CA ARG A 365 20.64 2.96 -12.72
C ARG A 365 21.73 2.57 -11.75
N ALA A 366 22.57 1.60 -12.13
CA ALA A 366 23.74 1.22 -11.35
C ALA A 366 24.71 2.39 -11.20
N THR A 367 25.21 2.62 -10.00
CA THR A 367 26.28 3.57 -9.68
C THR A 367 27.29 2.88 -8.76
N PRO A 368 28.53 3.40 -8.63
CA PRO A 368 29.51 2.84 -7.70
C PRO A 368 29.02 2.75 -6.24
N ASP A 369 28.07 3.60 -5.86
CA ASP A 369 27.54 3.70 -4.51
C ASP A 369 26.19 2.95 -4.34
N GLY A 370 25.75 2.16 -5.34
CA GLY A 370 24.50 1.43 -5.33
C GLY A 370 23.58 1.73 -6.52
N VAL A 371 22.29 1.89 -6.29
CA VAL A 371 21.31 2.21 -7.35
C VAL A 371 20.79 3.63 -7.16
N GLU A 372 20.92 4.42 -8.22
CA GLU A 372 20.19 5.68 -8.36
C GLU A 372 18.82 5.41 -8.98
N TRP A 373 17.75 5.73 -8.25
CA TRP A 373 16.40 5.53 -8.70
C TRP A 373 15.84 6.78 -9.35
N ASP A 374 15.37 6.64 -10.58
CA ASP A 374 14.64 7.67 -11.31
C ASP A 374 13.16 7.31 -11.32
N ARG A 375 12.33 8.24 -10.84
CA ARG A 375 10.88 8.15 -10.89
C ARG A 375 10.36 9.13 -11.92
N THR A 376 9.79 8.60 -12.99
CA THR A 376 9.33 9.42 -14.12
C THR A 376 7.96 10.09 -13.90
N SER A 377 7.24 9.74 -12.83
CA SER A 377 5.97 10.37 -12.48
C SER A 377 5.76 10.47 -10.97
N PRO A 378 5.25 11.59 -10.48
CA PRO A 378 4.87 11.80 -9.07
C PRO A 378 3.58 11.06 -8.68
N LYS A 379 2.95 10.41 -9.64
CA LYS A 379 1.68 9.72 -9.51
C LYS A 379 1.82 8.48 -8.62
N GLN A 380 0.83 8.28 -7.76
CA GLN A 380 0.67 7.02 -7.04
C GLN A 380 0.05 5.97 -7.97
N GLY A 381 0.54 4.72 -7.93
CA GLY A 381 0.10 3.66 -8.85
C GLY A 381 -1.40 3.36 -8.87
N TYR A 382 -2.11 3.67 -7.79
CA TYR A 382 -3.58 3.46 -7.71
C TYR A 382 -4.39 4.72 -7.94
N SER A 383 -3.77 5.89 -8.14
CA SER A 383 -4.45 7.18 -8.14
C SER A 383 -5.54 7.27 -9.20
N THR A 384 -5.32 6.75 -10.40
CA THR A 384 -6.34 6.73 -11.46
C THR A 384 -7.55 5.90 -11.05
N LEU A 385 -7.33 4.70 -10.52
CA LEU A 385 -8.40 3.79 -10.10
C LEU A 385 -9.23 4.41 -8.97
N THR A 386 -8.57 4.95 -7.96
CA THR A 386 -9.24 5.55 -6.80
C THR A 386 -9.93 6.87 -7.12
N ALA A 387 -9.34 7.70 -7.99
CA ALA A 387 -9.95 8.94 -8.48
C ALA A 387 -11.25 8.66 -9.26
N ASN A 388 -11.20 7.70 -10.20
CA ASN A 388 -12.37 7.31 -10.98
C ASN A 388 -13.47 6.75 -10.07
N TYR A 389 -13.11 5.85 -9.14
CA TYR A 389 -14.05 5.27 -8.19
C TYR A 389 -14.85 6.32 -7.40
N LEU A 390 -14.17 7.34 -6.88
CA LEU A 390 -14.79 8.40 -6.10
C LEU A 390 -15.60 9.38 -6.97
N ALA A 391 -15.06 9.73 -8.14
CA ALA A 391 -15.72 10.65 -9.06
C ALA A 391 -17.01 10.06 -9.65
N ASP A 392 -16.98 8.80 -10.10
CA ASP A 392 -18.13 8.09 -10.66
C ASP A 392 -19.29 7.97 -9.66
N ARG A 393 -18.98 7.97 -8.36
CA ARG A 393 -19.95 7.90 -7.27
C ARG A 393 -20.34 9.25 -6.69
N GLY A 394 -19.77 10.35 -7.22
CA GLY A 394 -20.03 11.70 -6.75
C GLY A 394 -19.45 12.04 -5.37
N ALA A 395 -18.61 11.18 -4.80
CA ALA A 395 -18.02 11.35 -3.47
C ALA A 395 -16.65 12.06 -3.50
N GLY A 396 -16.22 12.53 -4.68
CA GLY A 396 -14.93 13.18 -4.83
C GLY A 396 -14.66 13.69 -6.23
N SER A 397 -13.41 14.09 -6.45
CA SER A 397 -12.95 14.64 -7.72
C SER A 397 -11.51 14.22 -7.99
N ARG A 398 -11.14 14.15 -9.27
CA ARG A 398 -9.78 14.00 -9.74
C ARG A 398 -9.13 15.37 -9.89
N LEU A 399 -7.91 15.52 -9.39
CA LEU A 399 -7.11 16.73 -9.53
C LEU A 399 -5.84 16.42 -10.31
N ASP A 400 -5.67 17.07 -11.45
CA ASP A 400 -4.45 17.06 -12.25
C ASP A 400 -3.76 18.42 -12.17
N HIS A 401 -2.84 18.57 -11.21
CA HIS A 401 -2.14 19.83 -10.95
C HIS A 401 -1.22 20.29 -12.09
N GLN A 402 -0.92 19.39 -13.06
CA GLN A 402 -0.11 19.74 -14.23
C GLN A 402 -0.95 20.38 -15.35
N LYS A 403 -2.27 20.15 -15.34
CA LYS A 403 -3.19 20.63 -16.38
C LYS A 403 -4.17 21.69 -15.90
N GLN A 404 -4.58 21.60 -14.64
CA GLN A 404 -5.58 22.52 -14.08
C GLN A 404 -4.93 23.79 -13.54
N SER A 405 -5.54 24.92 -13.85
CA SER A 405 -5.16 26.19 -13.27
C SER A 405 -5.49 26.26 -11.76
N ILE A 406 -4.82 27.13 -11.03
CA ILE A 406 -5.09 27.39 -9.61
C ILE A 406 -6.57 27.75 -9.38
N SER A 407 -7.18 28.51 -10.28
CA SER A 407 -8.60 28.88 -10.21
C SER A 407 -9.52 27.67 -10.31
N GLU A 408 -9.20 26.69 -11.17
CA GLU A 408 -9.95 25.45 -11.32
C GLU A 408 -9.79 24.55 -10.08
N ILE A 409 -8.56 24.42 -9.55
CA ILE A 409 -8.29 23.70 -8.32
C ILE A 409 -9.06 24.31 -7.15
N ARG A 410 -9.04 25.63 -7.02
CA ARG A 410 -9.78 26.38 -6.00
C ARG A 410 -11.29 26.16 -6.10
N SER A 411 -11.84 26.18 -7.31
CA SER A 411 -13.25 25.92 -7.57
C SER A 411 -13.65 24.49 -7.21
N MET A 412 -12.79 23.53 -7.49
CA MET A 412 -12.98 22.11 -7.11
C MET A 412 -12.99 21.96 -5.58
N LEU A 413 -12.04 22.58 -4.88
CA LEU A 413 -11.96 22.55 -3.41
C LEU A 413 -13.24 23.12 -2.78
N ARG A 414 -13.71 24.28 -3.25
CA ARG A 414 -14.99 24.86 -2.79
C ARG A 414 -16.14 23.92 -2.99
N ARG A 415 -16.29 23.35 -4.18
CA ARG A 415 -17.37 22.40 -4.47
C ARG A 415 -17.35 21.20 -3.53
N VAL A 416 -16.20 20.59 -3.31
CA VAL A 416 -16.09 19.39 -2.47
C VAL A 416 -16.39 19.72 -0.99
N VAL A 417 -16.05 20.92 -0.53
CA VAL A 417 -16.31 21.37 0.86
C VAL A 417 -17.77 21.80 1.05
N GLU A 418 -18.36 22.50 0.07
CA GLU A 418 -19.64 23.22 0.24
C GLU A 418 -20.85 22.45 -0.30
N ASP A 419 -20.67 21.54 -1.27
CA ASP A 419 -21.78 20.82 -1.92
C ASP A 419 -22.30 19.69 -1.03
N PRO A 420 -23.55 19.77 -0.50
CA PRO A 420 -24.14 18.72 0.31
C PRO A 420 -24.25 17.37 -0.44
N GLY A 421 -24.43 17.41 -1.78
CA GLY A 421 -24.53 16.21 -2.60
C GLY A 421 -23.27 15.36 -2.60
N VAL A 422 -22.11 16.01 -2.53
CA VAL A 422 -20.81 15.31 -2.43
C VAL A 422 -20.65 14.65 -1.05
N ARG A 423 -21.05 15.35 0.02
CA ARG A 423 -21.06 14.80 1.39
C ARG A 423 -22.01 13.60 1.51
N ASP A 424 -23.24 13.73 0.99
CA ASP A 424 -24.23 12.66 1.00
C ASP A 424 -23.75 11.44 0.21
N ALA A 425 -23.05 11.65 -0.90
CA ALA A 425 -22.44 10.59 -1.67
C ALA A 425 -21.33 9.87 -0.89
N ALA A 426 -20.45 10.60 -0.20
CA ALA A 426 -19.41 10.02 0.65
C ALA A 426 -20.02 9.20 1.81
N LEU A 427 -21.11 9.68 2.40
CA LEU A 427 -21.85 8.96 3.46
C LEU A 427 -22.46 7.66 2.92
N ARG A 428 -23.14 7.71 1.77
CA ARG A 428 -23.68 6.48 1.13
C ARG A 428 -22.58 5.46 0.85
N LEU A 429 -21.45 5.86 0.30
CA LEU A 429 -20.33 4.95 0.04
C LEU A 429 -19.83 4.29 1.32
N ARG A 430 -19.69 5.05 2.39
CA ARG A 430 -19.31 4.51 3.70
C ARG A 430 -20.29 3.44 4.17
N GLU A 431 -21.58 3.69 4.07
CA GLU A 431 -22.62 2.79 4.56
C GLU A 431 -22.77 1.54 3.68
N GLU A 432 -22.81 1.72 2.36
CA GLU A 432 -23.12 0.66 1.42
C GLU A 432 -21.92 -0.24 1.10
N GLU A 433 -20.72 0.31 1.00
CA GLU A 433 -19.55 -0.46 0.56
C GLU A 433 -18.56 -0.78 1.70
N TRP A 434 -18.35 0.16 2.64
CA TRP A 434 -17.41 -0.09 3.73
C TRP A 434 -18.06 -0.71 4.97
N ALA A 435 -19.11 -0.10 5.51
CA ALA A 435 -19.73 -0.56 6.76
C ALA A 435 -20.48 -1.89 6.61
N SER A 436 -20.97 -2.21 5.42
CA SER A 436 -21.67 -3.47 5.13
C SER A 436 -20.73 -4.69 5.05
N THR A 437 -19.42 -4.47 4.87
CA THR A 437 -18.45 -5.55 4.74
C THR A 437 -18.07 -6.13 6.11
N PRO A 438 -17.91 -7.47 6.27
CA PRO A 438 -17.54 -8.10 7.53
C PRO A 438 -16.20 -7.57 8.07
N THR A 439 -16.14 -7.38 9.38
CA THR A 439 -14.88 -6.98 10.05
C THR A 439 -13.91 -8.16 10.16
N PRO A 440 -12.60 -7.93 10.38
CA PRO A 440 -11.64 -9.00 10.68
C PRO A 440 -12.08 -9.91 11.83
N ALA A 441 -12.71 -9.36 12.88
CA ALA A 441 -13.21 -10.14 14.01
C ALA A 441 -14.35 -11.10 13.63
N GLN A 442 -15.20 -10.72 12.69
CA GLN A 442 -16.26 -11.59 12.18
C GLN A 442 -15.76 -12.74 11.31
N LEU A 443 -14.54 -12.64 10.79
CA LEU A 443 -13.90 -13.69 9.98
C LEU A 443 -13.08 -14.69 10.80
N VAL A 444 -12.83 -14.45 12.08
CA VAL A 444 -12.04 -15.36 12.92
C VAL A 444 -12.56 -16.80 12.89
N PRO A 445 -13.88 -17.10 13.04
CA PRO A 445 -14.37 -18.46 12.98
C PRO A 445 -14.12 -19.16 11.62
N TRP A 446 -14.14 -18.38 10.54
CA TRP A 446 -13.83 -18.90 9.21
C TRP A 446 -12.33 -19.24 9.08
N LEU A 447 -11.45 -18.40 9.61
CA LEU A 447 -10.00 -18.63 9.65
C LEU A 447 -9.66 -19.86 10.50
N GLU A 448 -10.34 -20.04 11.65
CA GLU A 448 -10.20 -21.21 12.52
C GLU A 448 -10.56 -22.51 11.78
N LYS A 449 -11.67 -22.48 11.02
CA LYS A 449 -12.12 -23.62 10.23
C LYS A 449 -11.10 -23.96 9.14
N LEU A 450 -10.60 -22.95 8.40
CA LEU A 450 -9.59 -23.16 7.35
C LEU A 450 -8.33 -23.80 7.92
N ALA A 451 -7.85 -23.34 9.07
CA ALA A 451 -6.68 -23.89 9.74
C ALA A 451 -6.85 -25.33 10.25
N GLN A 452 -8.08 -25.82 10.41
CA GLN A 452 -8.37 -27.20 10.82
C GLN A 452 -8.50 -28.14 9.62
N GLU A 453 -8.82 -27.61 8.45
CA GLU A 453 -9.03 -28.37 7.21
C GLU A 453 -7.75 -28.50 6.36
N GLY A 454 -6.76 -27.66 6.57
CA GLY A 454 -5.45 -27.66 5.90
C GLY A 454 -4.42 -28.43 6.70
#